data_c5af7b5febe9255212db1b480b278801
#
_entry.id   c5af7b5febe9255212db1b480b278801
#
_cell.length_a   1.000
_cell.length_b   1.000
_cell.length_c   1.000
_cell.angle_alpha   90.00
_cell.angle_beta   90.00
_cell.angle_gamma   90.00
#
_symmetry.space_group_name_H-M   'P 1'
#
loop_
_entity.id
_entity.type
_entity.pdbx_description
1 polymer ?
#
loop_
_entity_poly.entity_id
_entity_poly.type
_entity_poly.pdbx_seq_one_letter_code
_entity_poly.pdbx_strand_id
1 'polypeptide(L)'
;MVKVLVKKLDPRVKLPSYKTEGSSGMDLMAFIDQAIKIAPNSSALIPTGISIAIPIDVEIQIRPRSGLAAKSNISVLNTPGTID
;
A
#
# COMPACT_ATOMS: atom_id res chain seq x y z
N MET A 1 -17.31 -1.13 -14.61
CA MET A 1 -16.18 -1.62 -13.81
C MET A 1 -14.99 -0.70 -14.00
N VAL A 2 -14.35 -0.34 -12.90
CA VAL A 2 -13.15 0.49 -12.94
C VAL A 2 -11.93 -0.41 -13.24
N LYS A 3 -11.10 0.04 -14.19
CA LYS A 3 -9.89 -0.68 -14.56
C LYS A 3 -8.67 0.07 -14.04
N VAL A 4 -7.87 -0.60 -13.22
CA VAL A 4 -6.61 -0.08 -12.69
C VAL A 4 -5.48 -0.84 -13.36
N LEU A 5 -4.56 -0.10 -13.98
CA LEU A 5 -3.36 -0.69 -14.58
C LEU A 5 -2.25 -0.66 -13.56
N VAL A 6 -1.58 -1.80 -13.38
CA VAL A 6 -0.49 -1.94 -12.43
C VAL A 6 0.76 -2.42 -13.16
N LYS A 7 1.87 -1.72 -12.95
CA LYS A 7 3.16 -2.08 -13.52
C LYS A 7 4.12 -2.49 -12.41
N LYS A 8 4.74 -3.66 -12.55
CA LYS A 8 5.85 -4.05 -11.69
C LYS A 8 7.10 -3.28 -12.08
N LEU A 9 7.75 -2.63 -11.13
CA LEU A 9 9.04 -1.97 -11.34
C LEU A 9 10.21 -2.94 -11.20
N ASP A 10 9.96 -4.14 -10.67
CA ASP A 10 10.93 -5.22 -10.54
C ASP A 10 10.18 -6.55 -10.72
N PRO A 11 10.74 -7.54 -11.44
CA PRO A 11 10.05 -8.81 -11.68
C PRO A 11 9.76 -9.61 -10.41
N ARG A 12 10.46 -9.35 -9.31
CA ARG A 12 10.24 -10.03 -8.02
C ARG A 12 9.01 -9.51 -7.27
N VAL A 13 8.42 -8.38 -7.70
CA VAL A 13 7.26 -7.79 -7.04
C VAL A 13 6.03 -8.68 -7.24
N LYS A 14 5.28 -8.89 -6.18
CA LYS A 14 3.96 -9.52 -6.25
C LYS A 14 2.90 -8.45 -6.39
N LEU A 15 1.98 -8.62 -7.32
CA LEU A 15 0.87 -7.70 -7.51
C LEU A 15 -0.07 -7.75 -6.30
N PRO A 16 -0.65 -6.61 -5.91
CA PRO A 16 -1.70 -6.60 -4.89
C PRO A 16 -2.87 -7.50 -5.29
N SER A 17 -3.47 -8.15 -4.32
CA SER A 17 -4.64 -8.99 -4.54
C SER A 17 -5.55 -8.93 -3.33
N TYR A 18 -6.82 -9.26 -3.54
CA TYR A 18 -7.75 -9.42 -2.42
C TYR A 18 -7.40 -10.67 -1.64
N LYS A 19 -7.26 -10.57 -0.33
CA LYS A 19 -6.89 -11.70 0.53
C LYS A 19 -8.05 -12.66 0.74
N THR A 20 -9.25 -12.14 0.83
CA THR A 20 -10.46 -12.93 1.02
C THR A 20 -11.56 -12.44 0.10
N GLU A 21 -12.53 -13.31 -0.18
CA GLU A 21 -13.75 -12.90 -0.84
C GLU A 21 -14.47 -11.87 0.02
N GLY A 22 -14.93 -10.80 -0.58
CA GLY A 22 -15.59 -9.71 0.15
C GLY A 22 -14.66 -8.66 0.73
N SER A 23 -13.35 -8.81 0.60
CA SER A 23 -12.42 -7.75 0.99
C SER A 23 -12.66 -6.50 0.16
N SER A 24 -12.76 -5.33 0.80
CA SER A 24 -12.97 -4.07 0.09
C SER A 24 -11.66 -3.48 -0.45
N GLY A 25 -10.52 -3.85 0.14
CA GLY A 25 -9.21 -3.38 -0.26
C GLY A 25 -8.22 -4.51 -0.49
N MET A 26 -7.14 -4.17 -1.16
CA MET A 26 -6.02 -5.08 -1.39
C MET A 26 -4.85 -4.69 -0.50
N ASP A 27 -4.07 -5.67 -0.06
CA ASP A 27 -2.84 -5.40 0.67
C ASP A 27 -1.76 -4.89 -0.28
N LEU A 28 -1.13 -3.80 0.12
CA LEU A 28 0.04 -3.25 -0.52
C LEU A 28 1.26 -3.61 0.33
N MET A 29 2.24 -4.27 -0.27
CA MET A 29 3.38 -4.78 0.47
C MET A 29 4.63 -3.95 0.24
N ALA A 30 5.45 -3.86 1.27
CA ALA A 30 6.79 -3.29 1.14
C ALA A 30 7.63 -4.16 0.20
N PHE A 31 8.39 -3.50 -0.68
CA PHE A 31 9.36 -4.16 -1.53
C PHE A 31 10.76 -3.75 -1.08
N ILE A 32 11.32 -4.52 -0.15
CA ILE A 32 12.59 -4.22 0.51
C ILE A 32 13.43 -5.50 0.58
N ASP A 33 14.75 -5.35 0.53
CA ASP A 33 15.69 -6.47 0.63
C ASP A 33 16.03 -6.81 2.07
N GLN A 34 15.96 -5.82 2.96
CA GLN A 34 16.29 -5.97 4.37
C GLN A 34 15.23 -5.29 5.23
N ALA A 35 15.07 -5.76 6.46
CA ALA A 35 14.18 -5.13 7.41
C ALA A 35 14.57 -3.66 7.62
N ILE A 36 13.56 -2.79 7.62
CA ILE A 36 13.75 -1.36 7.88
C ILE A 36 13.32 -1.08 9.31
N LYS A 37 14.23 -0.45 10.07
CA LYS A 37 13.97 -0.08 11.45
C LYS A 37 13.44 1.36 11.49
N ILE A 38 12.26 1.52 12.07
CA ILE A 38 11.64 2.83 12.24
C ILE A 38 11.61 3.13 13.73
N ALA A 39 12.31 4.20 14.12
CA ALA A 39 12.37 4.60 15.53
C ALA A 39 11.00 5.13 16.00
N PRO A 40 10.71 5.07 17.30
CA PRO A 40 9.48 5.67 17.84
C PRO A 40 9.32 7.13 17.44
N ASN A 41 8.08 7.54 17.18
CA ASN A 41 7.74 8.92 16.79
C ASN A 41 8.41 9.38 15.48
N SER A 42 8.78 8.44 14.62
CA SER A 42 9.38 8.74 13.33
C SER A 42 8.64 8.04 12.20
N SER A 43 9.00 8.37 10.98
CA SER A 43 8.40 7.76 9.79
C SER A 43 9.49 7.42 8.77
N ALA A 44 9.15 6.55 7.82
CA ALA A 44 10.03 6.20 6.72
C ALA A 44 9.21 6.02 5.45
N LEU A 45 9.81 6.36 4.32
CA LEU A 45 9.24 6.05 3.01
C LEU A 45 9.62 4.61 2.66
N ILE A 46 8.63 3.80 2.39
CA ILE A 46 8.81 2.38 2.09
C ILE A 46 8.40 2.14 0.63
N PRO A 47 9.30 1.65 -0.23
CA PRO A 47 8.94 1.36 -1.61
C PRO A 47 8.01 0.16 -1.70
N THR A 48 7.12 0.18 -2.68
CA THR A 48 6.20 -0.91 -2.97
C THR A 48 6.57 -1.66 -4.25
N GLY A 49 7.41 -1.07 -5.08
CA GLY A 49 7.87 -1.67 -6.32
C GLY A 49 6.84 -1.70 -7.44
N ILE A 50 5.75 -0.95 -7.31
CA ILE A 50 4.74 -0.87 -8.37
C ILE A 50 4.46 0.58 -8.75
N SER A 51 3.97 0.76 -9.97
CA SER A 51 3.30 1.99 -10.37
C SER A 51 1.91 1.67 -10.87
N ILE A 52 1.01 2.63 -10.76
CA ILE A 52 -0.39 2.42 -11.11
C ILE A 52 -0.88 3.55 -12.00
N ALA A 53 -1.88 3.22 -12.83
CA ALA A 53 -2.59 4.21 -13.63
C ALA A 53 -4.08 4.00 -13.44
N ILE A 54 -4.80 5.08 -13.18
CA ILE A 54 -6.23 5.06 -12.91
C ILE A 54 -6.95 6.07 -13.80
N PRO A 55 -8.27 5.86 -14.04
CA PRO A 55 -9.06 6.86 -14.77
C PRO A 55 -9.11 8.20 -14.04
N ILE A 56 -9.31 9.27 -14.79
CA ILE A 56 -9.26 10.65 -14.27
C ILE A 56 -10.33 10.94 -13.21
N ASP A 57 -11.42 10.21 -13.23
CA ASP A 57 -12.55 10.39 -12.31
C ASP A 57 -12.51 9.43 -11.11
N VAL A 58 -11.38 8.82 -10.86
CA VAL A 58 -11.19 7.82 -9.81
C VAL A 58 -10.00 8.24 -8.94
N GLU A 59 -10.10 7.94 -7.65
CA GLU A 59 -8.97 8.04 -6.74
C GLU A 59 -8.71 6.69 -6.05
N ILE A 60 -7.47 6.48 -5.62
CA ILE A 60 -7.11 5.37 -4.75
C ILE A 60 -6.72 5.94 -3.40
N GLN A 61 -7.19 5.31 -2.33
CA GLN A 61 -6.82 5.66 -0.97
C GLN A 61 -5.91 4.60 -0.38
N ILE A 62 -4.79 5.04 0.18
CA ILE A 62 -3.86 4.20 0.92
C ILE A 62 -4.19 4.34 2.39
N ARG A 63 -4.53 3.21 3.02
CA ARG A 63 -4.95 3.16 4.42
C ARG A 63 -4.07 2.21 5.21
N PRO A 64 -3.89 2.44 6.52
CA PRO A 64 -3.17 1.49 7.35
C PRO A 64 -4.00 0.21 7.54
N ARG A 65 -3.33 -0.89 7.83
CA ARG A 65 -3.99 -2.09 8.31
C ARG A 65 -4.40 -1.88 9.76
N SER A 66 -5.67 -2.12 10.03
CA SER A 66 -6.24 -1.89 11.37
C SER A 66 -5.52 -2.69 12.46
N GLY A 67 -5.11 -3.92 12.16
CA GLY A 67 -4.39 -4.75 13.12
C GLY A 67 -3.01 -4.19 13.47
N LEU A 68 -2.27 -3.70 12.49
CA LEU A 68 -0.97 -3.07 12.74
C LEU A 68 -1.12 -1.76 13.48
N ALA A 69 -2.14 -0.97 13.15
CA ALA A 69 -2.41 0.28 13.85
C ALA A 69 -2.78 0.03 15.32
N ALA A 70 -3.67 -0.94 15.56
CA ALA A 70 -4.16 -1.23 16.91
C ALA A 70 -3.10 -1.90 17.80
N LYS A 71 -2.31 -2.83 17.26
CA LYS A 71 -1.39 -3.63 18.06
C LYS A 71 0.02 -3.07 18.12
N SER A 72 0.45 -2.34 17.09
CA SER A 72 1.85 -1.94 16.95
C SER A 72 2.02 -0.44 16.71
N ASN A 73 0.94 0.33 16.74
CA ASN A 73 0.97 1.78 16.50
C ASN A 73 1.61 2.14 15.15
N ILE A 74 1.47 1.26 14.15
CA ILE A 74 1.99 1.49 12.80
C ILE A 74 0.84 1.99 11.94
N SER A 75 1.05 3.11 11.28
CA SER A 75 0.03 3.75 10.46
C SER A 75 0.65 4.34 9.20
N VAL A 76 -0.20 4.83 8.32
CA VAL A 76 0.19 5.67 7.20
C VAL A 76 0.07 7.12 7.67
N LEU A 77 1.17 7.87 7.57
CA LEU A 77 1.29 9.21 8.20
C LEU A 77 0.17 10.16 7.78
N ASN A 78 -0.17 10.14 6.50
CA ASN A 78 -1.20 11.01 5.94
C ASN A 78 -2.52 10.29 5.67
N THR A 79 -2.82 9.26 6.44
CA THR A 79 -4.03 8.45 6.19
C THR A 79 -5.32 9.29 6.13
N PRO A 80 -6.18 9.11 5.10
CA PRO A 80 -5.91 8.28 3.93
C PRO A 80 -4.98 8.99 2.95
N GLY A 81 -3.97 8.29 2.47
CA GLY A 81 -3.14 8.79 1.38
C GLY A 81 -3.94 8.75 0.08
N THR A 82 -3.99 9.85 -0.65
CA THR A 82 -4.80 9.96 -1.86
C THR A 82 -3.94 9.91 -3.10
N ILE A 83 -4.30 9.04 -4.03
CA ILE A 83 -3.70 8.95 -5.36
C ILE A 83 -4.79 9.32 -6.37
N ASP A 84 -4.54 10.36 -7.12
CA ASP A 84 -5.48 10.90 -8.11
C ASP A 84 -4.87 11.00 -9.51
#